data_c1f1e1699a1487c8401c9838e60d34f3
#
_entry.id   c1f1e1699a1487c8401c9838e60d34f3
#
_cell.length_a   1.000
_cell.length_b   1.000
_cell.length_c   1.000
_cell.angle_alpha   90.00
_cell.angle_beta   90.00
_cell.angle_gamma   90.00
#
_symmetry.space_group_name_H-M   'P 1'
#
loop_
_entity.id
_entity.type
_entity.pdbx_description
1 polymer ?
#
loop_
_entity_poly.entity_id
_entity_poly.type
_entity_poly.pdbx_seq_one_letter_code
_entity_poly.pdbx_strand_id
1 'polypeptide(L)'
;MSLEALQNRLGHAFASQMLLEQALTHRSHGANHNERLEFLGDSVLNCAVAALLYRRFSAIDEGDLSRVRANLVRQQTLYEIAQRIELSVCMRLGEGELRSGGSRRPSILADGLEAVLGAVLIDAGFDAALAVVERLYEPILCNVDPHTLGKDAKTLLQEWLQSRKIPLPVYAVVATHGAAHNQMFEVECAVPKLGVQALGSGASRRAAEQAAAKKALEMSQALSPVGIRKPRKTVAAAAAAS
;
A
#
# COMPACT_ATOMS: atom_id res chain seq x y z
N MET A 1 -1.13 -7.46 26.48
CA MET A 1 0.18 -6.87 26.10
C MET A 1 0.32 -5.57 26.87
N SER A 2 1.50 -5.22 27.37
CA SER A 2 1.74 -3.95 28.06
C SER A 2 1.96 -2.83 27.04
N LEU A 3 1.70 -1.57 27.44
CA LEU A 3 2.03 -0.40 26.63
C LEU A 3 3.54 -0.32 26.33
N GLU A 4 4.38 -0.85 27.21
CA GLU A 4 5.82 -0.98 27.01
C GLU A 4 6.17 -1.85 25.80
N ALA A 5 5.49 -3.00 25.63
CA ALA A 5 5.69 -3.87 24.47
C ALA A 5 5.31 -3.21 23.16
N LEU A 6 4.25 -2.38 23.14
CA LEU A 6 3.89 -1.57 21.99
C LEU A 6 4.98 -0.55 21.68
N GLN A 7 5.45 0.21 22.67
CA GLN A 7 6.53 1.21 22.52
C GLN A 7 7.81 0.57 21.97
N ASN A 8 8.17 -0.61 22.43
CA ASN A 8 9.32 -1.37 21.91
C ASN A 8 9.17 -1.74 20.42
N ARG A 9 7.94 -2.09 19.98
CA ARG A 9 7.65 -2.38 18.56
C ARG A 9 7.66 -1.12 17.70
N LEU A 10 7.16 -0.01 18.23
CA LEU A 10 7.25 1.30 17.58
C LEU A 10 8.71 1.78 17.49
N GLY A 11 9.57 1.39 18.44
CA GLY A 11 10.91 1.93 18.60
C GLY A 11 10.90 3.35 19.19
N HIS A 12 9.82 3.71 19.90
CA HIS A 12 9.64 5.02 20.55
C HIS A 12 9.11 4.85 21.97
N ALA A 13 9.82 5.41 22.94
CA ALA A 13 9.39 5.51 24.32
C ALA A 13 8.76 6.89 24.55
N PHE A 14 7.46 6.91 24.88
CA PHE A 14 6.74 8.15 25.10
C PHE A 14 7.17 8.83 26.39
N ALA A 15 7.53 10.11 26.30
CA ALA A 15 7.73 10.98 27.46
C ALA A 15 6.37 11.25 28.15
N SER A 16 5.31 11.44 27.37
CA SER A 16 3.94 11.57 27.86
C SER A 16 3.13 10.31 27.64
N GLN A 17 2.99 9.48 28.68
CA GLN A 17 2.14 8.29 28.65
C GLN A 17 0.67 8.63 28.34
N MET A 18 0.21 9.82 28.75
CA MET A 18 -1.15 10.29 28.48
C MET A 18 -1.43 10.47 26.98
N LEU A 19 -0.43 10.90 26.20
CA LEU A 19 -0.57 11.02 24.74
C LEU A 19 -0.78 9.65 24.08
N LEU A 20 0.01 8.66 24.49
CA LEU A 20 -0.16 7.29 23.99
C LEU A 20 -1.53 6.73 24.36
N GLU A 21 -1.97 6.90 25.60
CA GLU A 21 -3.30 6.44 26.04
C GLU A 21 -4.42 7.13 25.26
N GLN A 22 -4.32 8.43 24.99
CA GLN A 22 -5.28 9.15 24.16
C GLN A 22 -5.30 8.59 22.74
N ALA A 23 -4.13 8.37 22.11
CA ALA A 23 -4.01 7.80 20.76
C ALA A 23 -4.68 6.41 20.66
N LEU A 24 -4.62 5.63 21.73
CA LEU A 24 -5.21 4.30 21.81
C LEU A 24 -6.69 4.31 22.22
N THR A 25 -7.29 5.47 22.51
CA THR A 25 -8.68 5.59 22.97
C THR A 25 -9.61 5.95 21.83
N HIS A 26 -10.46 5.02 21.42
CA HIS A 26 -11.50 5.25 20.42
C HIS A 26 -12.65 6.08 21.01
N ARG A 27 -13.34 6.89 20.18
CA ARG A 27 -14.48 7.74 20.59
C ARG A 27 -15.60 7.00 21.33
N SER A 28 -15.78 5.70 21.10
CA SER A 28 -16.78 4.91 21.80
C SER A 28 -16.44 4.67 23.27
N HIS A 29 -15.18 4.84 23.68
CA HIS A 29 -14.73 4.60 25.05
C HIS A 29 -14.87 5.84 25.95
N GLY A 30 -14.62 7.04 25.40
CA GLY A 30 -14.70 8.26 26.20
C GLY A 30 -14.39 9.54 25.43
N ALA A 31 -14.52 10.68 26.12
CA ALA A 31 -14.40 12.01 25.51
C ALA A 31 -12.96 12.37 25.10
N ASN A 32 -11.94 11.86 25.81
CA ASN A 32 -10.52 12.10 25.45
C ASN A 32 -10.07 11.01 24.46
N HIS A 33 -10.59 11.09 23.26
CA HIS A 33 -10.39 10.10 22.20
C HIS A 33 -9.35 10.55 21.15
N ASN A 34 -9.08 9.67 20.20
CA ASN A 34 -7.95 9.76 19.26
C ASN A 34 -8.21 10.57 17.96
N GLU A 35 -9.44 10.99 17.64
CA GLU A 35 -9.76 11.58 16.32
C GLU A 35 -8.89 12.80 15.94
N ARG A 36 -8.53 13.63 16.91
CA ARG A 36 -7.64 14.79 16.63
C ARG A 36 -6.19 14.37 16.38
N LEU A 37 -5.74 13.33 17.05
CA LEU A 37 -4.40 12.76 16.83
C LEU A 37 -4.34 11.99 15.50
N GLU A 38 -5.41 11.29 15.13
CA GLU A 38 -5.61 10.65 13.82
C GLU A 38 -5.49 11.67 12.69
N PHE A 39 -6.25 12.78 12.74
CA PHE A 39 -6.15 13.86 11.76
C PHE A 39 -4.73 14.37 11.56
N LEU A 40 -4.00 14.56 12.66
CA LEU A 40 -2.60 15.01 12.63
C LEU A 40 -1.68 13.91 12.08
N GLY A 41 -1.92 12.68 12.52
CA GLY A 41 -1.13 11.50 12.16
C GLY A 41 -1.23 11.13 10.68
N ASP A 42 -2.41 11.26 10.06
CA ASP A 42 -2.57 11.09 8.61
C ASP A 42 -1.62 12.01 7.83
N SER A 43 -1.56 13.29 8.20
CA SER A 43 -0.67 14.27 7.55
C SER A 43 0.81 13.92 7.76
N VAL A 44 1.19 13.50 8.96
CA VAL A 44 2.56 13.07 9.29
C VAL A 44 2.93 11.83 8.49
N LEU A 45 2.05 10.83 8.47
CA LEU A 45 2.24 9.59 7.74
C LEU A 45 2.47 9.86 6.25
N ASN A 46 1.62 10.67 5.63
CA ASN A 46 1.74 11.02 4.22
C ASN A 46 3.08 11.71 3.91
N CYS A 47 3.52 12.64 4.77
CA CYS A 47 4.80 13.34 4.62
C CYS A 47 5.98 12.38 4.83
N ALA A 48 5.96 11.58 5.89
CA ALA A 48 7.04 10.65 6.22
C ALA A 48 7.22 9.58 5.12
N VAL A 49 6.11 8.96 4.65
CA VAL A 49 6.17 7.97 3.56
C VAL A 49 6.68 8.62 2.27
N ALA A 50 6.26 9.86 1.95
CA ALA A 50 6.79 10.57 0.78
C ALA A 50 8.31 10.80 0.90
N ALA A 51 8.81 11.21 2.07
CA ALA A 51 10.24 11.40 2.31
C ALA A 51 11.04 10.09 2.19
N LEU A 52 10.49 8.98 2.69
CA LEU A 52 11.09 7.65 2.55
C LEU A 52 11.20 7.22 1.09
N LEU A 53 10.11 7.33 0.33
CA LEU A 53 10.07 6.96 -1.08
C LEU A 53 11.03 7.79 -1.91
N TYR A 54 11.05 9.11 -1.69
CA TYR A 54 11.96 10.03 -2.38
C TYR A 54 13.43 9.67 -2.17
N ARG A 55 13.82 9.33 -0.93
CA ARG A 55 15.19 8.92 -0.61
C ARG A 55 15.55 7.54 -1.18
N ARG A 56 14.60 6.59 -1.12
CA ARG A 56 14.86 5.19 -1.52
C ARG A 56 14.84 4.98 -3.02
N PHE A 57 14.01 5.71 -3.75
CA PHE A 57 13.74 5.49 -5.18
C PHE A 57 14.09 6.71 -6.03
N SER A 58 15.36 7.09 -6.06
CA SER A 58 15.87 8.31 -6.73
C SER A 58 15.66 8.33 -8.26
N ALA A 59 15.41 7.19 -8.89
CA ALA A 59 15.27 7.06 -10.37
C ALA A 59 13.80 6.95 -10.83
N ILE A 60 12.84 7.11 -9.92
CA ILE A 60 11.41 6.94 -10.19
C ILE A 60 10.75 8.29 -10.37
N ASP A 61 9.83 8.40 -11.34
CA ASP A 61 9.09 9.63 -11.58
C ASP A 61 8.06 9.93 -10.48
N GLU A 62 7.56 11.18 -10.48
CA GLU A 62 6.61 11.67 -9.49
C GLU A 62 5.29 10.87 -9.51
N GLY A 63 4.78 10.52 -10.70
CA GLY A 63 3.53 9.77 -10.85
C GLY A 63 3.61 8.38 -10.19
N ASP A 64 4.70 7.67 -10.40
CA ASP A 64 4.97 6.38 -9.78
C ASP A 64 5.17 6.52 -8.25
N LEU A 65 5.92 7.54 -7.79
CA LEU A 65 6.08 7.82 -6.36
C LEU A 65 4.73 8.12 -5.68
N SER A 66 3.90 8.96 -6.28
CA SER A 66 2.57 9.30 -5.76
C SER A 66 1.65 8.08 -5.70
N ARG A 67 1.68 7.22 -6.70
CA ARG A 67 0.91 5.98 -6.74
C ARG A 67 1.36 4.98 -5.67
N VAL A 68 2.67 4.79 -5.52
CA VAL A 68 3.25 3.93 -4.47
C VAL A 68 2.85 4.46 -3.09
N ARG A 69 3.01 5.77 -2.84
CA ARG A 69 2.58 6.38 -1.59
C ARG A 69 1.11 6.09 -1.30
N ALA A 70 0.19 6.37 -2.26
CA ALA A 70 -1.24 6.12 -2.07
C ALA A 70 -1.56 4.66 -1.71
N ASN A 71 -0.79 3.69 -2.22
CA ASN A 71 -0.93 2.29 -1.83
C ASN A 71 -0.39 1.99 -0.43
N LEU A 72 0.68 2.65 -0.03
CA LEU A 72 1.31 2.43 1.28
C LEU A 72 0.51 3.06 2.42
N VAL A 73 -0.17 4.19 2.19
CA VAL A 73 -0.95 4.88 3.23
C VAL A 73 -2.43 4.50 3.24
N ARG A 74 -2.88 3.59 2.39
CA ARG A 74 -4.27 3.15 2.37
C ARG A 74 -4.63 2.36 3.63
N GLN A 75 -5.91 2.43 4.02
CA GLN A 75 -6.45 1.75 5.20
C GLN A 75 -6.02 0.30 5.34
N GLN A 76 -6.02 -0.48 4.25
CA GLN A 76 -5.64 -1.90 4.29
C GLN A 76 -4.18 -2.10 4.71
N THR A 77 -3.26 -1.29 4.19
CA THR A 77 -1.83 -1.36 4.55
C THR A 77 -1.61 -0.96 6.02
N LEU A 78 -2.29 0.09 6.47
CA LEU A 78 -2.23 0.55 7.87
C LEU A 78 -2.78 -0.52 8.81
N TYR A 79 -3.87 -1.17 8.44
CA TYR A 79 -4.44 -2.29 9.19
C TYR A 79 -3.45 -3.45 9.33
N GLU A 80 -2.78 -3.84 8.25
CA GLU A 80 -1.75 -4.90 8.27
C GLU A 80 -0.56 -4.54 9.15
N ILE A 81 -0.12 -3.27 9.13
CA ILE A 81 0.92 -2.77 10.04
C ILE A 81 0.42 -2.82 11.49
N ALA A 82 -0.79 -2.31 11.75
CA ALA A 82 -1.39 -2.31 13.09
C ALA A 82 -1.54 -3.73 13.67
N GLN A 83 -1.91 -4.70 12.83
CA GLN A 83 -1.93 -6.11 13.24
C GLN A 83 -0.53 -6.65 13.59
N ARG A 84 0.48 -6.34 12.78
CA ARG A 84 1.86 -6.80 12.99
C ARG A 84 2.45 -6.29 14.31
N ILE A 85 2.11 -5.07 14.71
CA ILE A 85 2.52 -4.51 16.00
C ILE A 85 1.55 -4.86 17.14
N GLU A 86 0.49 -5.66 16.87
CA GLU A 86 -0.55 -6.05 17.82
C GLU A 86 -1.26 -4.85 18.48
N LEU A 87 -1.50 -3.78 17.71
CA LEU A 87 -2.12 -2.55 18.20
C LEU A 87 -3.50 -2.81 18.82
N SER A 88 -4.26 -3.76 18.26
CA SER A 88 -5.62 -4.13 18.70
C SER A 88 -5.73 -4.46 20.19
N VAL A 89 -4.68 -5.04 20.78
CA VAL A 89 -4.65 -5.45 22.19
C VAL A 89 -4.52 -4.24 23.12
N CYS A 90 -4.01 -3.12 22.62
CA CYS A 90 -3.82 -1.88 23.35
C CYS A 90 -4.95 -0.87 23.16
N MET A 91 -5.83 -1.09 22.14
CA MET A 91 -6.94 -0.19 21.85
C MET A 91 -7.99 -0.21 22.96
N ARG A 92 -8.46 0.98 23.36
CA ARG A 92 -9.51 1.20 24.37
C ARG A 92 -10.81 1.52 23.63
N LEU A 93 -11.72 0.57 23.64
CA LEU A 93 -13.02 0.65 22.97
C LEU A 93 -14.15 0.58 23.99
N GLY A 94 -15.28 1.21 23.70
CA GLY A 94 -16.49 1.04 24.49
C GLY A 94 -17.08 -0.36 24.34
N GLU A 95 -17.84 -0.81 25.32
CA GLU A 95 -18.40 -2.17 25.36
C GLU A 95 -19.21 -2.54 24.11
N GLY A 96 -20.01 -1.62 23.57
CA GLY A 96 -20.79 -1.85 22.35
C GLY A 96 -19.91 -2.13 21.14
N GLU A 97 -18.81 -1.37 21.00
CA GLU A 97 -17.85 -1.55 19.92
C GLU A 97 -17.07 -2.87 20.08
N LEU A 98 -16.68 -3.23 21.30
CA LEU A 98 -16.03 -4.52 21.59
C LEU A 98 -16.94 -5.69 21.22
N ARG A 99 -18.23 -5.64 21.60
CA ARG A 99 -19.20 -6.70 21.29
C ARG A 99 -19.45 -6.86 19.79
N SER A 100 -19.36 -5.76 19.01
CA SER A 100 -19.51 -5.78 17.56
C SER A 100 -18.22 -6.16 16.80
N GLY A 101 -17.16 -6.54 17.51
CA GLY A 101 -15.87 -6.94 16.90
C GLY A 101 -14.98 -5.77 16.50
N GLY A 102 -15.21 -4.57 17.05
CA GLY A 102 -14.47 -3.35 16.73
C GLY A 102 -12.95 -3.47 16.89
N SER A 103 -12.47 -4.29 17.85
CA SER A 103 -11.03 -4.53 18.04
C SER A 103 -10.33 -5.19 16.83
N ARG A 104 -11.09 -5.73 15.87
CA ARG A 104 -10.57 -6.33 14.62
C ARG A 104 -10.99 -5.54 13.39
N ARG A 105 -11.70 -4.42 13.54
CA ARG A 105 -12.20 -3.63 12.43
C ARG A 105 -11.06 -2.87 11.77
N PRO A 106 -10.85 -3.04 10.43
CA PRO A 106 -9.73 -2.43 9.73
C PRO A 106 -9.64 -0.91 9.88
N SER A 107 -10.78 -0.19 9.83
CA SER A 107 -10.77 1.26 10.00
C SER A 107 -10.29 1.67 11.39
N ILE A 108 -10.82 1.08 12.46
CA ILE A 108 -10.44 1.43 13.84
C ILE A 108 -8.94 1.22 14.09
N LEU A 109 -8.36 0.18 13.52
CA LEU A 109 -6.93 -0.11 13.69
C LEU A 109 -6.04 0.79 12.82
N ALA A 110 -6.49 1.16 11.63
CA ALA A 110 -5.81 2.12 10.78
C ALA A 110 -5.80 3.51 11.43
N ASP A 111 -6.98 4.02 11.83
CA ASP A 111 -7.16 5.30 12.52
C ASP A 111 -6.35 5.36 13.83
N GLY A 112 -6.32 4.25 14.59
CA GLY A 112 -5.50 4.09 15.79
C GLY A 112 -3.99 4.18 15.51
N LEU A 113 -3.51 3.61 14.40
CA LEU A 113 -2.10 3.72 14.00
C LEU A 113 -1.74 5.15 13.62
N GLU A 114 -2.59 5.83 12.85
CA GLU A 114 -2.40 7.24 12.52
C GLU A 114 -2.38 8.09 13.79
N ALA A 115 -3.31 7.86 14.72
CA ALA A 115 -3.33 8.58 15.99
C ALA A 115 -2.05 8.37 16.82
N VAL A 116 -1.48 7.18 16.82
CA VAL A 116 -0.19 6.91 17.47
C VAL A 116 0.93 7.72 16.82
N LEU A 117 0.97 7.82 15.49
CA LEU A 117 1.96 8.64 14.77
C LEU A 117 1.78 10.14 15.07
N GLY A 118 0.53 10.60 15.16
CA GLY A 118 0.22 11.96 15.59
C GLY A 118 0.69 12.24 17.03
N ALA A 119 0.54 11.26 17.91
CA ALA A 119 1.03 11.35 19.29
C ALA A 119 2.56 11.39 19.35
N VAL A 120 3.27 10.58 18.57
CA VAL A 120 4.76 10.61 18.47
C VAL A 120 5.24 11.98 17.99
N LEU A 121 4.57 12.58 17.01
CA LEU A 121 4.91 13.93 16.55
C LEU A 121 4.81 14.95 17.68
N ILE A 122 3.74 14.92 18.49
CA ILE A 122 3.55 15.86 19.61
C ILE A 122 4.57 15.59 20.72
N ASP A 123 4.86 14.33 20.99
CA ASP A 123 5.75 13.89 22.07
C ASP A 123 7.23 14.23 21.81
N ALA A 124 7.70 14.01 20.57
CA ALA A 124 9.12 14.04 20.24
C ALA A 124 9.47 14.67 18.86
N GLY A 125 8.52 15.25 18.17
CA GLY A 125 8.75 15.95 16.91
C GLY A 125 8.78 15.05 15.67
N PHE A 126 9.00 15.69 14.51
CA PHE A 126 8.89 15.02 13.21
C PHE A 126 9.94 13.94 12.98
N ASP A 127 11.17 14.15 13.41
CA ASP A 127 12.26 13.18 13.22
C ASP A 127 11.97 11.85 13.95
N ALA A 128 11.38 11.93 15.15
CA ALA A 128 10.94 10.74 15.87
C ALA A 128 9.78 10.02 15.14
N ALA A 129 8.79 10.77 14.65
CA ALA A 129 7.69 10.21 13.88
C ALA A 129 8.20 9.56 12.59
N LEU A 130 9.14 10.19 11.88
CA LEU A 130 9.79 9.64 10.70
C LEU A 130 10.52 8.34 11.01
N ALA A 131 11.28 8.27 12.09
CA ALA A 131 11.99 7.05 12.51
C ALA A 131 11.01 5.89 12.82
N VAL A 132 9.87 6.18 13.46
CA VAL A 132 8.80 5.19 13.68
C VAL A 132 8.25 4.70 12.35
N VAL A 133 7.92 5.60 11.42
CA VAL A 133 7.42 5.23 10.09
C VAL A 133 8.45 4.41 9.33
N GLU A 134 9.73 4.79 9.32
CA GLU A 134 10.81 4.00 8.70
C GLU A 134 10.83 2.58 9.22
N ARG A 135 10.83 2.41 10.53
CA ARG A 135 10.82 1.09 11.18
C ARG A 135 9.61 0.25 10.80
N LEU A 136 8.41 0.84 10.77
CA LEU A 136 7.18 0.13 10.44
C LEU A 136 7.08 -0.26 8.98
N TYR A 137 7.63 0.55 8.08
CA TYR A 137 7.53 0.33 6.64
C TYR A 137 8.70 -0.44 6.04
N GLU A 138 9.85 -0.54 6.70
CA GLU A 138 11.04 -1.25 6.16
C GLU A 138 10.73 -2.68 5.68
N PRO A 139 9.98 -3.54 6.43
CA PRO A 139 9.66 -4.88 5.96
C PRO A 139 8.78 -4.89 4.69
N ILE A 140 7.97 -3.84 4.49
CA ILE A 140 7.13 -3.68 3.30
C ILE A 140 8.00 -3.21 2.14
N LEU A 141 8.78 -2.15 2.35
CA LEU A 141 9.60 -1.51 1.32
C LEU A 141 10.72 -2.41 0.77
N CYS A 142 11.21 -3.37 1.54
CA CYS A 142 12.16 -4.37 1.06
C CYS A 142 11.60 -5.25 -0.07
N ASN A 143 10.27 -5.41 -0.13
CA ASN A 143 9.59 -6.29 -1.09
C ASN A 143 8.78 -5.52 -2.14
N VAL A 144 8.84 -4.18 -2.14
CA VAL A 144 8.09 -3.34 -3.08
C VAL A 144 8.88 -3.15 -4.37
N ASP A 145 8.26 -3.53 -5.48
CA ASP A 145 8.65 -3.03 -6.79
C ASP A 145 7.82 -1.77 -7.12
N PRO A 146 8.46 -0.58 -7.10
CA PRO A 146 7.75 0.68 -7.29
C PRO A 146 7.16 0.84 -8.70
N HIS A 147 7.65 0.09 -9.68
CA HIS A 147 7.13 0.13 -11.05
C HIS A 147 5.81 -0.64 -11.20
N THR A 148 5.55 -1.59 -10.31
CA THR A 148 4.35 -2.46 -10.39
C THR A 148 3.35 -2.22 -9.28
N LEU A 149 3.78 -1.79 -8.10
CA LEU A 149 2.89 -1.57 -6.96
C LEU A 149 1.79 -0.55 -7.29
N GLY A 150 0.55 -0.96 -7.10
CA GLY A 150 -0.62 -0.12 -7.32
C GLY A 150 -1.02 0.09 -8.77
N LYS A 151 -0.30 -0.46 -9.74
CA LYS A 151 -0.77 -0.53 -11.13
C LYS A 151 -1.74 -1.69 -11.27
N ASP A 152 -2.82 -1.44 -11.96
CA ASP A 152 -3.75 -2.49 -12.34
C ASP A 152 -3.19 -3.33 -13.52
N ALA A 153 -3.71 -4.53 -13.69
CA ALA A 153 -3.19 -5.46 -14.69
C ALA A 153 -3.30 -4.94 -16.13
N LYS A 154 -4.32 -4.13 -16.43
CA LYS A 154 -4.48 -3.51 -17.74
C LYS A 154 -3.37 -2.52 -18.03
N THR A 155 -3.04 -1.68 -17.05
CA THR A 155 -1.93 -0.71 -17.14
C THR A 155 -0.59 -1.43 -17.30
N LEU A 156 -0.34 -2.46 -16.49
CA LEU A 156 0.89 -3.26 -16.60
C LEU A 156 1.04 -3.92 -17.98
N LEU A 157 -0.02 -4.50 -18.51
CA LEU A 157 -0.01 -5.10 -19.84
C LEU A 157 0.23 -4.04 -20.92
N GLN A 158 -0.44 -2.89 -20.83
CA GLN A 158 -0.27 -1.78 -21.75
C GLN A 158 1.18 -1.28 -21.79
N GLU A 159 1.77 -0.98 -20.65
CA GLU A 159 3.16 -0.51 -20.54
C GLU A 159 4.16 -1.55 -21.07
N TRP A 160 3.91 -2.83 -20.75
CA TRP A 160 4.74 -3.93 -21.23
C TRP A 160 4.71 -4.04 -22.75
N LEU A 161 3.53 -3.91 -23.38
CA LEU A 161 3.37 -3.92 -24.84
C LEU A 161 4.00 -2.69 -25.49
N GLN A 162 3.75 -1.50 -24.94
CA GLN A 162 4.31 -0.24 -25.45
C GLN A 162 5.83 -0.23 -25.41
N SER A 163 6.45 -0.73 -24.33
CA SER A 163 7.92 -0.82 -24.23
C SER A 163 8.55 -1.68 -25.32
N ARG A 164 7.75 -2.57 -25.96
CA ARG A 164 8.16 -3.48 -27.06
C ARG A 164 7.62 -3.06 -28.42
N LYS A 165 6.97 -1.90 -28.50
CA LYS A 165 6.34 -1.39 -29.72
C LYS A 165 5.30 -2.40 -30.28
N ILE A 166 4.57 -3.05 -29.40
CA ILE A 166 3.46 -3.95 -29.71
C ILE A 166 2.15 -3.15 -29.57
N PRO A 167 1.19 -3.29 -30.49
CA PRO A 167 -0.13 -2.65 -30.39
C PRO A 167 -0.84 -3.00 -29.07
N LEU A 168 -1.71 -2.08 -28.62
CA LEU A 168 -2.50 -2.27 -27.40
C LEU A 168 -3.43 -3.50 -27.52
N PRO A 169 -3.77 -4.12 -26.38
CA PRO A 169 -4.66 -5.26 -26.34
C PRO A 169 -6.10 -4.85 -26.66
N VAL A 170 -6.86 -5.78 -27.20
CA VAL A 170 -8.31 -5.61 -27.46
C VAL A 170 -9.07 -6.40 -26.41
N TYR A 171 -10.15 -5.80 -25.85
CA TYR A 171 -11.01 -6.43 -24.86
C TYR A 171 -12.42 -6.61 -25.43
N ALA A 172 -12.97 -7.80 -25.32
CA ALA A 172 -14.33 -8.14 -25.73
C ALA A 172 -15.06 -8.89 -24.63
N VAL A 173 -16.30 -8.48 -24.31
CA VAL A 173 -17.17 -9.27 -23.43
C VAL A 173 -17.65 -10.45 -24.25
N VAL A 174 -17.31 -11.67 -23.82
CA VAL A 174 -17.67 -12.92 -24.52
C VAL A 174 -18.92 -13.57 -23.92
N ALA A 175 -19.16 -13.37 -22.63
CA ALA A 175 -20.37 -13.85 -21.96
C ALA A 175 -20.74 -13.01 -20.74
N THR A 176 -22.03 -13.04 -20.39
CA THR A 176 -22.54 -12.50 -19.12
C THR A 176 -23.50 -13.53 -18.54
N HIS A 177 -23.25 -13.96 -17.31
CA HIS A 177 -24.02 -15.00 -16.62
C HIS A 177 -24.68 -14.43 -15.37
N GLY A 178 -25.79 -15.01 -14.92
CA GLY A 178 -26.47 -14.67 -13.68
C GLY A 178 -27.56 -13.60 -13.83
N ALA A 179 -28.36 -13.43 -12.76
CA ALA A 179 -29.40 -12.42 -12.67
C ALA A 179 -28.81 -11.02 -12.43
N ALA A 180 -29.58 -9.96 -12.69
CA ALA A 180 -29.12 -8.57 -12.65
C ALA A 180 -28.39 -8.14 -11.36
N HIS A 181 -28.69 -8.79 -10.23
CA HIS A 181 -28.06 -8.50 -8.92
C HIS A 181 -26.87 -9.41 -8.58
N ASN A 182 -26.56 -10.39 -9.44
CA ASN A 182 -25.43 -11.30 -9.27
C ASN A 182 -24.84 -11.70 -10.64
N GLN A 183 -24.49 -10.67 -11.43
CA GLN A 183 -23.91 -10.88 -12.75
C GLN A 183 -22.43 -11.25 -12.65
N MET A 184 -22.03 -12.22 -13.50
CA MET A 184 -20.64 -12.58 -13.75
C MET A 184 -20.32 -12.27 -15.21
N PHE A 185 -19.35 -11.44 -15.43
CA PHE A 185 -18.85 -11.08 -16.76
C PHE A 185 -17.67 -11.96 -17.12
N GLU A 186 -17.63 -12.38 -18.37
CA GLU A 186 -16.48 -13.06 -18.96
C GLU A 186 -15.96 -12.20 -20.13
N VAL A 187 -14.66 -11.87 -20.04
CA VAL A 187 -14.00 -10.96 -20.98
C VAL A 187 -12.78 -11.65 -21.58
N GLU A 188 -12.64 -11.58 -22.89
CA GLU A 188 -11.42 -11.93 -23.60
C GLU A 188 -10.50 -10.70 -23.70
N CYS A 189 -9.22 -10.90 -23.44
CA CYS A 189 -8.14 -9.97 -23.75
C CYS A 189 -7.27 -10.58 -24.84
N ALA A 190 -7.24 -9.96 -26.02
CA ALA A 190 -6.46 -10.42 -27.16
C ALA A 190 -5.28 -9.48 -27.44
N VAL A 191 -4.10 -10.07 -27.69
CA VAL A 191 -2.90 -9.38 -28.21
C VAL A 191 -2.54 -10.02 -29.55
N PRO A 192 -3.16 -9.58 -30.67
CA PRO A 192 -3.06 -10.27 -31.96
C PRO A 192 -1.64 -10.47 -32.47
N LYS A 193 -0.76 -9.48 -32.27
CA LYS A 193 0.64 -9.56 -32.72
C LYS A 193 1.45 -10.66 -32.03
N LEU A 194 1.03 -11.09 -30.85
CA LEU A 194 1.67 -12.18 -30.10
C LEU A 194 0.90 -13.50 -30.19
N GLY A 195 -0.29 -13.50 -30.80
CA GLY A 195 -1.18 -14.66 -30.80
C GLY A 195 -1.72 -15.02 -29.41
N VAL A 196 -1.74 -14.06 -28.47
CA VAL A 196 -2.20 -14.29 -27.09
C VAL A 196 -3.69 -13.96 -27.01
N GLN A 197 -4.45 -14.89 -26.45
CA GLN A 197 -5.85 -14.72 -26.07
C GLN A 197 -6.02 -15.24 -24.64
N ALA A 198 -6.59 -14.45 -23.75
CA ALA A 198 -6.77 -14.80 -22.35
C ALA A 198 -8.18 -14.43 -21.86
N LEU A 199 -8.83 -15.38 -21.21
CA LEU A 199 -10.16 -15.18 -20.63
C LEU A 199 -10.04 -14.81 -19.13
N GLY A 200 -10.80 -13.79 -18.74
CA GLY A 200 -10.96 -13.37 -17.36
C GLY A 200 -12.42 -13.25 -16.97
N SER A 201 -12.76 -13.59 -15.74
CA SER A 201 -14.11 -13.48 -15.20
C SER A 201 -14.13 -12.62 -13.94
N GLY A 202 -15.27 -11.95 -13.69
CA GLY A 202 -15.43 -11.10 -12.52
C GLY A 202 -16.86 -10.58 -12.35
N ALA A 203 -17.20 -10.15 -11.14
CA ALA A 203 -18.51 -9.60 -10.77
C ALA A 203 -18.83 -8.23 -11.44
N SER A 204 -17.89 -7.67 -12.19
CA SER A 204 -18.09 -6.51 -13.05
C SER A 204 -17.23 -6.65 -14.30
N ARG A 205 -17.63 -5.94 -15.37
CA ARG A 205 -16.83 -5.87 -16.60
C ARG A 205 -15.39 -5.46 -16.32
N ARG A 206 -15.18 -4.45 -15.47
CA ARG A 206 -13.83 -3.99 -15.09
C ARG A 206 -13.03 -5.09 -14.38
N ALA A 207 -13.63 -5.82 -13.44
CA ALA A 207 -12.95 -6.91 -12.75
C ALA A 207 -12.57 -8.05 -13.71
N ALA A 208 -13.45 -8.40 -14.65
CA ALA A 208 -13.18 -9.40 -15.67
C ALA A 208 -12.06 -8.97 -16.64
N GLU A 209 -12.07 -7.70 -17.08
CA GLU A 209 -10.99 -7.13 -17.90
C GLU A 209 -9.63 -7.17 -17.19
N GLN A 210 -9.58 -6.86 -15.88
CA GLN A 210 -8.36 -6.95 -15.09
C GLN A 210 -7.85 -8.40 -14.97
N ALA A 211 -8.75 -9.35 -14.74
CA ALA A 211 -8.39 -10.75 -14.67
C ALA A 211 -7.86 -11.29 -16.02
N ALA A 212 -8.49 -10.88 -17.13
CA ALA A 212 -8.04 -11.21 -18.49
C ALA A 212 -6.67 -10.59 -18.81
N ALA A 213 -6.48 -9.31 -18.47
CA ALA A 213 -5.21 -8.61 -18.68
C ALA A 213 -4.04 -9.23 -17.90
N LYS A 214 -4.28 -9.66 -16.66
CA LYS A 214 -3.26 -10.33 -15.84
C LYS A 214 -2.77 -11.60 -16.52
N LYS A 215 -3.68 -12.46 -16.94
CA LYS A 215 -3.34 -13.70 -17.66
C LYS A 215 -2.64 -13.41 -18.99
N ALA A 216 -3.14 -12.43 -19.76
CA ALA A 216 -2.52 -12.04 -21.02
C ALA A 216 -1.09 -11.54 -20.84
N LEU A 217 -0.80 -10.79 -19.77
CA LEU A 217 0.54 -10.34 -19.41
C LEU A 217 1.47 -11.53 -19.11
N GLU A 218 1.02 -12.45 -18.26
CA GLU A 218 1.77 -13.67 -17.90
C GLU A 218 2.10 -14.50 -19.15
N MET A 219 1.12 -14.74 -20.03
CA MET A 219 1.32 -15.44 -21.29
C MET A 219 2.27 -14.71 -22.24
N SER A 220 2.12 -13.39 -22.35
CA SER A 220 2.98 -12.56 -23.20
C SER A 220 4.44 -12.53 -22.74
N GLN A 221 4.66 -12.53 -21.43
CA GLN A 221 5.98 -12.61 -20.82
C GLN A 221 6.65 -13.97 -21.05
N ALA A 222 5.87 -15.06 -20.97
CA ALA A 222 6.36 -16.41 -21.24
C ALA A 222 6.80 -16.62 -22.71
N LEU A 223 6.13 -15.97 -23.67
CA LEU A 223 6.50 -16.00 -25.08
C LEU A 223 7.74 -15.16 -25.42
N SER A 224 8.06 -14.19 -24.58
CA SER A 224 9.24 -13.34 -24.74
C SER A 224 10.19 -13.57 -23.56
N PRO A 225 11.05 -14.60 -23.58
CA PRO A 225 12.01 -14.81 -22.51
C PRO A 225 12.84 -13.54 -22.34
N VAL A 226 12.80 -12.99 -21.13
CA VAL A 226 13.45 -11.76 -20.71
C VAL A 226 14.93 -11.86 -21.05
N GLY A 227 15.36 -11.11 -22.06
CA GLY A 227 16.77 -10.80 -22.19
C GLY A 227 17.20 -10.06 -20.93
N ILE A 228 17.98 -10.73 -20.10
CA ILE A 228 18.58 -10.15 -18.90
C ILE A 228 19.29 -8.87 -19.32
N ARG A 229 18.70 -7.71 -19.03
CA ARG A 229 19.40 -6.44 -19.19
C ARG A 229 20.58 -6.45 -18.24
N LYS A 230 21.79 -6.64 -18.79
CA LYS A 230 23.02 -6.43 -18.03
C LYS A 230 22.96 -5.04 -17.38
N PRO A 231 23.29 -4.91 -16.11
CA PRO A 231 23.33 -3.61 -15.45
C PRO A 231 24.30 -2.71 -16.24
N ARG A 232 23.83 -1.53 -16.60
CA ARG A 232 24.67 -0.48 -17.20
C ARG A 232 25.81 -0.21 -16.21
N LYS A 233 27.05 -0.49 -16.63
CA LYS A 233 28.25 -0.11 -15.87
C LYS A 233 28.15 1.39 -15.57
N THR A 234 28.03 1.74 -14.31
CA THR A 234 28.25 3.09 -13.82
C THR A 234 29.69 3.45 -14.18
N VAL A 235 29.83 4.44 -15.03
CA VAL A 235 31.13 5.08 -15.27
C VAL A 235 31.51 5.78 -13.97
N ALA A 236 32.47 5.23 -13.28
CA ALA A 236 33.10 5.87 -12.13
C ALA A 236 33.77 7.15 -12.66
N ALA A 237 33.29 8.31 -12.23
CA ALA A 237 33.94 9.57 -12.43
C ALA A 237 35.30 9.54 -11.68
N ALA A 238 36.35 9.50 -12.41
CA ALA A 238 37.71 9.68 -11.90
C ALA A 238 37.83 11.08 -11.30
N ALA A 239 37.95 11.15 -9.98
CA ALA A 239 38.53 12.31 -9.32
C ALA A 239 40.05 12.19 -9.50
N ALA A 240 40.64 13.08 -10.30
CA ALA A 240 42.06 13.31 -10.33
C ALA A 240 42.31 14.81 -10.21
N ALA A 241 42.90 15.16 -9.12
CA ALA A 241 44.01 16.09 -8.88
C ALA A 241 44.14 17.33 -9.79
N SER A 242 43.96 18.49 -9.27
CA SER A 242 44.99 19.54 -9.14
C SER A 242 44.48 20.65 -8.22
#